data_da9122d2c9ab9781d332316f6a36cd32
#
_entry.id   da9122d2c9ab9781d332316f6a36cd32
#
_cell.length_a   1.000
_cell.length_b   1.000
_cell.length_c   1.000
_cell.angle_alpha   90.00
_cell.angle_beta   90.00
_cell.angle_gamma   90.00
#
_symmetry.space_group_name_H-M   'P 1'
#
loop_
_entity.id
_entity.type
_entity.pdbx_description
1 polymer ?
#
loop_
_entity_poly.entity_id
_entity_poly.type
_entity_poly.pdbx_seq_one_letter_code
_entity_poly.pdbx_strand_id
1 'polypeptide(L)'
;MKIRNLLVAILAMSGTIVFAQEQRQIKEEGKTVFKPHWFIQAQVGAAHTVGEAKFTDLMSPAAAINIGYKFAPAFGARIGGSGWQAKGGWVTPEQTYQYKYLQGNLDIMADLSTLFCGFNPKRVFNGYLFGGVGLNRGFDNDEANALDTRTYELEYLWQEGKFLVAGRFGLGCDLRLNDRLAINIEANANALSDKFNSKKAGNSDWQFNALVGLNIKFGKGYTETKPVYYEPEPVVAEQPKPAPVVEQPQPKKEVVTVQPMKQDIFFVLNSARIQDDQKSKIDELAEYLQKNPSAKVQVTGYADVNTGNSRINKTLSEKRAVNVADALKTKGISTDRIIVDFKGDTVQPYKTPKENRVSICIAE
;
A
#
# COMPACT_ATOMS: atom_id res chain seq x y z
N MET A 1 -43.50 6.72 35.61
CA MET A 1 -43.41 8.02 34.93
C MET A 1 -42.33 8.91 35.56
N LYS A 2 -41.12 8.42 35.87
CA LYS A 2 -40.05 9.20 36.51
C LYS A 2 -38.62 8.94 35.96
N ILE A 3 -38.46 8.05 35.00
CA ILE A 3 -37.12 7.74 34.40
C ILE A 3 -36.91 8.45 33.06
N ARG A 4 -37.97 8.90 32.42
CA ARG A 4 -37.89 9.57 31.08
C ARG A 4 -37.42 11.03 31.14
N ASN A 5 -37.53 11.67 32.31
CA ASN A 5 -37.14 13.08 32.49
C ASN A 5 -35.68 13.26 32.98
N LEU A 6 -35.01 12.19 33.40
CA LEU A 6 -33.60 12.24 33.81
C LEU A 6 -32.65 12.15 32.62
N LEU A 7 -33.06 11.52 31.52
CA LEU A 7 -32.26 11.41 30.29
C LEU A 7 -32.24 12.68 29.45
N VAL A 8 -33.25 13.56 29.60
CA VAL A 8 -33.31 14.85 28.89
C VAL A 8 -32.47 15.93 29.57
N ALA A 9 -32.24 15.82 30.88
CA ALA A 9 -31.43 16.80 31.63
C ALA A 9 -29.92 16.59 31.47
N ILE A 10 -29.45 15.38 31.08
CA ILE A 10 -28.04 15.11 30.85
C ILE A 10 -27.59 15.50 29.42
N LEU A 11 -28.53 15.62 28.48
CA LEU A 11 -28.23 16.08 27.12
C LEU A 11 -28.18 17.63 26.98
N ALA A 12 -28.62 18.38 28.00
CA ALA A 12 -28.67 19.84 27.95
C ALA A 12 -27.45 20.54 28.61
N MET A 13 -26.51 19.78 29.18
CA MET A 13 -25.28 20.33 29.79
C MET A 13 -23.99 19.94 29.05
N SER A 14 -24.07 19.37 27.87
CA SER A 14 -22.93 19.37 26.95
C SER A 14 -22.82 20.75 26.31
N GLY A 15 -22.41 21.74 27.12
CA GLY A 15 -21.94 23.00 26.60
C GLY A 15 -20.90 22.70 25.52
N THR A 16 -21.22 23.07 24.30
CA THR A 16 -20.30 23.09 23.17
C THR A 16 -19.14 24.00 23.53
N ILE A 17 -18.07 23.42 24.12
CA ILE A 17 -16.76 24.01 24.00
C ILE A 17 -16.38 23.76 22.53
N VAL A 18 -16.79 24.68 21.68
CA VAL A 18 -16.21 24.84 20.34
C VAL A 18 -14.79 25.32 20.60
N PHE A 19 -13.85 24.38 20.77
CA PHE A 19 -12.49 24.70 20.47
C PHE A 19 -12.48 25.07 18.98
N ALA A 20 -12.31 26.34 18.68
CA ALA A 20 -11.88 26.78 17.38
C ALA A 20 -10.57 26.05 17.12
N GLN A 21 -10.64 24.89 16.46
CA GLN A 21 -9.49 24.20 15.91
C GLN A 21 -9.03 25.15 14.81
N GLU A 22 -8.02 25.99 15.11
CA GLU A 22 -7.29 26.72 14.09
C GLU A 22 -6.97 25.71 12.98
N GLN A 23 -7.58 25.88 11.82
CA GLN A 23 -7.27 25.10 10.63
C GLN A 23 -5.85 25.48 10.22
N ARG A 24 -4.85 24.82 10.83
CA ARG A 24 -3.46 24.97 10.42
C ARG A 24 -3.35 24.53 8.97
N GLN A 25 -3.02 25.45 8.09
CA GLN A 25 -2.80 25.14 6.69
C GLN A 25 -1.63 24.16 6.57
N ILE A 26 -1.85 23.04 5.87
CA ILE A 26 -0.83 22.01 5.67
C ILE A 26 0.12 22.50 4.58
N LYS A 27 1.39 22.68 4.93
CA LYS A 27 2.46 23.05 4.01
C LYS A 27 2.92 21.85 3.17
N GLU A 28 3.04 20.68 3.81
CA GLU A 28 3.38 19.40 3.15
C GLU A 28 2.56 18.28 3.76
N GLU A 29 1.90 17.50 2.92
CA GLU A 29 1.21 16.29 3.37
C GLU A 29 2.23 15.22 3.80
N GLY A 30 1.91 14.50 4.88
CA GLY A 30 2.72 13.38 5.32
C GLY A 30 2.73 12.26 4.27
N LYS A 31 3.91 11.79 3.88
CA LYS A 31 4.09 10.70 2.93
C LYS A 31 4.35 9.39 3.65
N THR A 32 3.65 8.34 3.22
CA THR A 32 3.89 6.97 3.67
C THR A 32 4.77 6.26 2.65
N VAL A 33 5.97 5.83 3.08
CA VAL A 33 6.95 5.16 2.23
C VAL A 33 7.17 3.74 2.73
N PHE A 34 7.11 2.78 1.82
CA PHE A 34 7.40 1.37 2.12
C PHE A 34 8.85 1.21 2.63
N LYS A 35 9.02 0.35 3.65
CA LYS A 35 10.31 -0.09 4.17
C LYS A 35 10.40 -1.61 4.08
N PRO A 36 11.44 -2.18 3.44
CA PRO A 36 11.66 -3.62 3.44
C PRO A 36 11.75 -4.17 4.86
N HIS A 37 11.15 -5.35 5.10
CA HIS A 37 11.10 -5.93 6.43
C HIS A 37 10.96 -7.44 6.40
N TRP A 38 11.46 -8.07 7.46
CA TRP A 38 11.27 -9.48 7.74
C TRP A 38 9.93 -9.76 8.41
N PHE A 39 9.41 -10.97 8.23
CA PHE A 39 8.25 -11.46 8.94
C PHE A 39 8.38 -12.95 9.25
N ILE A 40 7.64 -13.41 10.26
CA ILE A 40 7.44 -14.83 10.58
C ILE A 40 5.95 -15.13 10.50
N GLN A 41 5.61 -16.29 9.92
CA GLN A 41 4.26 -16.86 9.94
C GLN A 41 4.30 -18.19 10.65
N ALA A 42 3.41 -18.39 11.63
CA ALA A 42 3.18 -19.66 12.30
C ALA A 42 1.71 -20.02 12.15
N GLN A 43 1.43 -21.21 11.62
CA GLN A 43 0.10 -21.60 11.17
C GLN A 43 -0.19 -23.04 11.57
N VAL A 44 -1.45 -23.33 11.85
CA VAL A 44 -2.00 -24.68 12.06
C VAL A 44 -3.30 -24.83 11.28
N GLY A 45 -3.69 -26.04 10.98
CA GLY A 45 -4.92 -26.28 10.25
C GLY A 45 -5.08 -27.73 9.81
N ALA A 46 -5.65 -27.90 8.64
CA ALA A 46 -5.95 -29.22 8.09
C ALA A 46 -5.33 -29.38 6.69
N ALA A 47 -4.91 -30.59 6.41
CA ALA A 47 -4.49 -31.07 5.10
C ALA A 47 -5.50 -32.11 4.57
N HIS A 48 -5.69 -32.13 3.27
CA HIS A 48 -6.42 -33.16 2.57
C HIS A 48 -5.54 -33.72 1.45
N THR A 49 -5.21 -35.01 1.54
CA THR A 49 -4.51 -35.72 0.44
C THR A 49 -5.57 -36.28 -0.49
N VAL A 50 -5.48 -35.94 -1.77
CA VAL A 50 -6.43 -36.44 -2.77
C VAL A 50 -6.25 -37.93 -2.95
N GLY A 51 -7.35 -38.66 -2.88
CA GLY A 51 -7.40 -40.12 -3.03
C GLY A 51 -8.80 -40.61 -3.28
N GLU A 52 -8.97 -41.93 -3.33
CA GLU A 52 -10.24 -42.59 -3.69
C GLU A 52 -11.22 -42.69 -2.50
N ALA A 53 -10.71 -42.65 -1.24
CA ALA A 53 -11.53 -42.69 -0.04
C ALA A 53 -12.35 -41.40 0.14
N LYS A 54 -13.32 -41.43 1.06
CA LYS A 54 -14.17 -40.25 1.34
C LYS A 54 -13.32 -39.06 1.77
N PHE A 55 -13.75 -37.85 1.38
CA PHE A 55 -13.06 -36.60 1.67
C PHE A 55 -12.69 -36.44 3.17
N THR A 56 -13.64 -36.72 4.06
CA THR A 56 -13.44 -36.62 5.50
C THR A 56 -12.38 -37.57 6.05
N ASP A 57 -12.27 -38.76 5.46
CA ASP A 57 -11.38 -39.81 5.93
C ASP A 57 -9.91 -39.54 5.54
N LEU A 58 -9.70 -38.75 4.49
CA LEU A 58 -8.40 -38.29 4.02
C LEU A 58 -7.97 -36.93 4.62
N MET A 59 -8.76 -36.37 5.52
CA MET A 59 -8.37 -35.19 6.27
C MET A 59 -7.36 -35.52 7.36
N SER A 60 -6.40 -34.65 7.55
CA SER A 60 -5.33 -34.79 8.55
C SER A 60 -4.91 -33.42 9.11
N PRO A 61 -4.30 -33.35 10.31
CA PRO A 61 -3.75 -32.12 10.82
C PRO A 61 -2.56 -31.66 10.00
N ALA A 62 -2.37 -30.34 9.93
CA ALA A 62 -1.22 -29.70 9.29
C ALA A 62 -0.73 -28.50 10.11
N ALA A 63 0.57 -28.23 10.04
CA ALA A 63 1.19 -27.04 10.61
C ALA A 63 2.25 -26.48 9.65
N ALA A 64 2.53 -25.18 9.76
CA ALA A 64 3.58 -24.55 9.01
C ALA A 64 4.25 -23.41 9.81
N ILE A 65 5.53 -23.24 9.58
CA ILE A 65 6.30 -22.10 10.07
C ILE A 65 7.14 -21.56 8.92
N ASN A 66 7.08 -20.24 8.69
CA ASN A 66 7.80 -19.61 7.61
C ASN A 66 8.49 -18.34 8.13
N ILE A 67 9.66 -18.04 7.60
CA ILE A 67 10.31 -16.75 7.71
C ILE A 67 10.40 -16.14 6.32
N GLY A 68 10.01 -14.89 6.18
CA GLY A 68 9.97 -14.20 4.90
C GLY A 68 10.53 -12.79 4.95
N TYR A 69 10.83 -12.28 3.78
CA TYR A 69 11.31 -10.94 3.58
C TYR A 69 10.50 -10.23 2.49
N LYS A 70 9.84 -9.13 2.84
CA LYS A 70 9.14 -8.28 1.90
C LYS A 70 10.11 -7.22 1.39
N PHE A 71 10.61 -7.40 0.17
CA PHE A 71 11.64 -6.54 -0.43
C PHE A 71 11.07 -5.39 -1.26
N ALA A 72 9.80 -5.50 -1.67
CA ALA A 72 9.06 -4.47 -2.40
C ALA A 72 7.63 -4.35 -1.87
N PRO A 73 6.91 -3.24 -2.13
CA PRO A 73 5.53 -3.06 -1.63
C PRO A 73 4.60 -4.23 -1.97
N ALA A 74 4.74 -4.79 -3.17
CA ALA A 74 3.89 -5.87 -3.66
C ALA A 74 4.58 -7.25 -3.68
N PHE A 75 5.90 -7.35 -3.43
CA PHE A 75 6.64 -8.60 -3.59
C PHE A 75 7.46 -8.96 -2.36
N GLY A 76 7.53 -10.26 -2.10
CA GLY A 76 8.33 -10.86 -1.05
C GLY A 76 8.72 -12.28 -1.41
N ALA A 77 9.57 -12.87 -0.57
CA ALA A 77 9.92 -14.28 -0.62
C ALA A 77 9.91 -14.85 0.80
N ARG A 78 9.64 -16.14 0.92
CA ARG A 78 9.71 -16.84 2.21
C ARG A 78 10.31 -18.22 2.06
N ILE A 79 10.97 -18.66 3.12
CA ILE A 79 11.44 -20.04 3.31
C ILE A 79 10.79 -20.57 4.59
N GLY A 80 10.47 -21.85 4.64
CA GLY A 80 9.86 -22.42 5.84
C GLY A 80 9.72 -23.92 5.79
N GLY A 81 9.04 -24.44 6.79
CA GLY A 81 8.67 -25.84 6.91
C GLY A 81 7.18 -26.01 7.11
N SER A 82 6.64 -27.05 6.52
CA SER A 82 5.24 -27.49 6.74
C SER A 82 5.22 -29.01 6.87
N GLY A 83 4.21 -29.52 7.55
CA GLY A 83 4.08 -30.96 7.71
C GLY A 83 3.10 -31.31 8.80
N TRP A 84 3.03 -32.56 9.11
CA TRP A 84 2.44 -33.30 10.19
C TRP A 84 2.03 -34.68 9.66
N GLN A 85 0.78 -34.85 9.22
CA GLN A 85 0.20 -36.12 8.86
C GLN A 85 -0.46 -36.06 7.47
N ALA A 86 -0.36 -37.13 6.74
CA ALA A 86 -1.10 -37.34 5.50
C ALA A 86 -1.77 -38.73 5.53
N LYS A 87 -2.77 -38.92 4.69
CA LYS A 87 -3.54 -40.16 4.62
C LYS A 87 -3.70 -40.64 3.19
N GLY A 88 -3.74 -41.94 3.02
CA GLY A 88 -4.16 -42.63 1.81
C GLY A 88 -5.28 -43.62 2.12
N GLY A 89 -5.96 -44.17 1.07
CA GLY A 89 -7.01 -45.14 1.33
C GLY A 89 -7.68 -45.68 0.09
N TRP A 90 -8.55 -46.66 0.29
CA TRP A 90 -9.42 -47.31 -0.72
C TRP A 90 -10.88 -47.24 -0.27
N VAL A 91 -11.78 -47.43 -1.22
CA VAL A 91 -13.23 -47.50 -1.00
C VAL A 91 -13.70 -48.95 -0.90
N THR A 92 -13.08 -49.88 -1.61
CA THR A 92 -13.51 -51.28 -1.66
C THR A 92 -12.31 -52.22 -1.67
N PRO A 93 -12.08 -53.00 -0.61
CA PRO A 93 -12.70 -52.83 0.72
C PRO A 93 -12.28 -51.49 1.35
N GLU A 94 -13.15 -50.89 2.18
CA GLU A 94 -12.88 -49.61 2.80
C GLU A 94 -11.70 -49.74 3.79
N GLN A 95 -10.64 -49.02 3.52
CA GLN A 95 -9.42 -49.01 4.34
C GLN A 95 -8.70 -47.67 4.16
N THR A 96 -8.27 -47.11 5.27
CA THR A 96 -7.40 -45.92 5.29
C THR A 96 -6.12 -46.20 6.06
N TYR A 97 -5.04 -45.51 5.75
CA TYR A 97 -3.78 -45.53 6.47
C TYR A 97 -3.21 -44.12 6.53
N GLN A 98 -2.37 -43.88 7.51
CA GLN A 98 -1.73 -42.59 7.74
C GLN A 98 -0.20 -42.73 7.76
N TYR A 99 0.45 -41.64 7.41
CA TYR A 99 1.89 -41.49 7.49
C TYR A 99 2.22 -40.06 7.82
N LYS A 100 3.45 -39.78 8.21
CA LYS A 100 3.93 -38.43 8.53
C LYS A 100 4.73 -37.86 7.41
N TYR A 101 4.77 -36.53 7.32
CA TYR A 101 5.65 -35.83 6.39
C TYR A 101 6.17 -34.52 6.97
N LEU A 102 7.34 -34.11 6.46
CA LEU A 102 7.93 -32.80 6.66
C LEU A 102 8.34 -32.26 5.30
N GLN A 103 8.02 -31.00 5.02
CA GLN A 103 8.32 -30.33 3.75
C GLN A 103 9.01 -29.02 3.99
N GLY A 104 10.26 -28.85 3.50
CA GLY A 104 10.93 -27.57 3.40
C GLY A 104 10.41 -26.83 2.16
N ASN A 105 10.10 -25.54 2.28
CA ASN A 105 9.44 -24.73 1.26
C ASN A 105 10.24 -23.48 0.92
N LEU A 106 10.22 -23.09 -0.36
CA LEU A 106 10.73 -21.80 -0.84
C LEU A 106 9.66 -21.19 -1.75
N ASP A 107 9.10 -20.04 -1.36
CA ASP A 107 8.00 -19.38 -2.07
C ASP A 107 8.34 -17.94 -2.44
N ILE A 108 7.86 -17.50 -3.60
CA ILE A 108 7.75 -16.09 -4.00
C ILE A 108 6.31 -15.65 -3.79
N MET A 109 6.14 -14.46 -3.24
CA MET A 109 4.84 -13.91 -2.86
C MET A 109 4.53 -12.63 -3.63
N ALA A 110 3.28 -12.48 -4.05
CA ALA A 110 2.74 -11.28 -4.70
C ALA A 110 1.51 -10.79 -3.95
N ASP A 111 1.60 -9.59 -3.39
CA ASP A 111 0.54 -8.92 -2.64
C ASP A 111 -0.45 -8.28 -3.61
N LEU A 112 -1.58 -8.95 -3.83
CA LEU A 112 -2.63 -8.52 -4.76
C LEU A 112 -3.29 -7.21 -4.32
N SER A 113 -3.50 -7.05 -3.01
CA SER A 113 -4.10 -5.83 -2.48
C SER A 113 -3.24 -4.60 -2.79
N THR A 114 -1.92 -4.75 -2.72
CA THR A 114 -0.99 -3.67 -3.07
C THR A 114 -0.87 -3.48 -4.59
N LEU A 115 -0.89 -4.55 -5.38
CA LEU A 115 -0.83 -4.47 -6.85
C LEU A 115 -2.03 -3.72 -7.44
N PHE A 116 -3.24 -4.01 -6.94
CA PHE A 116 -4.47 -3.44 -7.50
C PHE A 116 -4.90 -2.12 -6.84
N CYS A 117 -4.63 -1.95 -5.55
CA CYS A 117 -5.12 -0.82 -4.76
C CYS A 117 -4.01 0.09 -4.23
N GLY A 118 -2.74 -0.11 -4.66
CA GLY A 118 -1.58 0.64 -4.19
C GLY A 118 -1.14 0.27 -2.76
N PHE A 119 0.02 0.77 -2.35
CA PHE A 119 0.58 0.52 -1.03
C PHE A 119 -0.17 1.30 0.05
N ASN A 120 -0.75 0.58 1.02
CA ASN A 120 -1.38 1.14 2.20
C ASN A 120 -1.06 0.26 3.43
N PRO A 121 -0.12 0.67 4.32
CA PRO A 121 0.29 -0.13 5.46
C PRO A 121 -0.78 -0.23 6.56
N LYS A 122 -1.80 0.62 6.53
CA LYS A 122 -2.92 0.62 7.48
C LYS A 122 -4.12 -0.20 6.99
N ARG A 123 -4.02 -0.82 5.81
CA ARG A 123 -5.07 -1.68 5.26
C ARG A 123 -5.33 -2.86 6.20
N VAL A 124 -6.61 -3.11 6.52
CA VAL A 124 -7.02 -4.20 7.41
C VAL A 124 -6.91 -5.54 6.72
N PHE A 125 -7.42 -5.67 5.50
CA PHE A 125 -7.38 -6.89 4.69
C PHE A 125 -6.28 -6.78 3.63
N ASN A 126 -5.35 -7.74 3.59
CA ASN A 126 -4.27 -7.78 2.63
C ASN A 126 -4.16 -9.18 2.01
N GLY A 127 -4.73 -9.34 0.81
CA GLY A 127 -4.70 -10.60 0.05
C GLY A 127 -3.44 -10.76 -0.77
N TYR A 128 -2.90 -11.98 -0.83
CA TYR A 128 -1.70 -12.31 -1.59
C TYR A 128 -1.81 -13.68 -2.28
N LEU A 129 -1.03 -13.85 -3.34
CA LEU A 129 -0.73 -15.14 -3.95
C LEU A 129 0.72 -15.51 -3.68
N PHE A 130 1.01 -16.81 -3.75
CA PHE A 130 2.39 -17.29 -3.78
C PHE A 130 2.51 -18.54 -4.65
N GLY A 131 3.73 -18.78 -5.11
CA GLY A 131 4.13 -19.99 -5.80
C GLY A 131 5.56 -20.34 -5.45
N GLY A 132 5.88 -21.62 -5.45
CA GLY A 132 7.19 -22.05 -5.04
C GLY A 132 7.44 -23.54 -5.24
N VAL A 133 8.51 -24.00 -4.59
CA VAL A 133 8.93 -25.40 -4.59
C VAL A 133 9.13 -25.89 -3.16
N GLY A 134 8.90 -27.19 -2.98
CA GLY A 134 9.12 -27.86 -1.71
C GLY A 134 9.97 -29.11 -1.87
N LEU A 135 10.74 -29.44 -0.85
CA LEU A 135 11.38 -30.73 -0.67
C LEU A 135 10.65 -31.46 0.46
N ASN A 136 9.89 -32.47 0.11
CA ASN A 136 9.06 -33.27 1.02
C ASN A 136 9.79 -34.54 1.42
N ARG A 137 9.70 -34.93 2.70
CA ARG A 137 10.11 -36.21 3.21
C ARG A 137 8.95 -36.86 3.91
N GLY A 138 8.42 -37.96 3.33
CA GLY A 138 7.48 -38.87 3.99
C GLY A 138 8.23 -39.82 4.93
N PHE A 139 7.67 -40.15 6.08
CA PHE A 139 8.19 -41.09 7.06
C PHE A 139 7.05 -41.65 7.94
N ASP A 140 7.36 -42.67 8.76
CA ASP A 140 6.36 -43.30 9.67
C ASP A 140 5.15 -43.85 8.88
N ASN A 141 5.44 -44.76 7.91
CA ASN A 141 4.45 -45.34 7.02
C ASN A 141 4.04 -46.77 7.46
N ASP A 142 4.10 -47.03 8.75
CA ASP A 142 3.92 -48.38 9.32
C ASP A 142 2.52 -48.94 9.07
N GLU A 143 1.48 -48.10 9.09
CA GLU A 143 0.12 -48.51 8.77
C GLU A 143 -0.01 -49.04 7.33
N ALA A 144 0.59 -48.34 6.36
CA ALA A 144 0.59 -48.83 4.96
C ALA A 144 1.40 -50.12 4.82
N ASN A 145 2.52 -50.26 5.51
CA ASN A 145 3.37 -51.45 5.49
C ASN A 145 2.71 -52.67 6.17
N ALA A 146 1.74 -52.48 7.05
CA ALA A 146 1.00 -53.52 7.73
C ALA A 146 -0.20 -54.04 6.91
N LEU A 147 -0.57 -53.41 5.80
CA LEU A 147 -1.66 -53.81 4.94
C LEU A 147 -1.32 -55.10 4.15
N ASP A 148 -2.32 -55.93 3.95
CA ASP A 148 -2.17 -57.12 3.09
C ASP A 148 -2.05 -56.72 1.64
N THR A 149 -0.84 -56.83 1.08
CA THR A 149 -0.51 -56.46 -0.31
C THR A 149 -1.21 -57.30 -1.37
N ARG A 150 -1.85 -58.42 -0.97
CA ARG A 150 -2.70 -59.22 -1.87
C ARG A 150 -4.08 -58.61 -2.06
N THR A 151 -4.54 -57.83 -1.07
CA THR A 151 -5.82 -57.15 -1.09
C THR A 151 -5.70 -55.68 -1.49
N TYR A 152 -4.60 -55.04 -1.10
CA TYR A 152 -4.35 -53.63 -1.36
C TYR A 152 -3.06 -53.46 -2.18
N GLU A 153 -3.19 -53.07 -3.44
CA GLU A 153 -2.04 -52.87 -4.31
C GLU A 153 -1.33 -51.56 -4.04
N LEU A 154 -0.14 -51.65 -3.38
CA LEU A 154 0.74 -50.52 -3.03
C LEU A 154 2.01 -50.60 -3.86
N GLU A 155 1.93 -50.34 -5.18
CA GLU A 155 3.08 -50.48 -6.09
C GLU A 155 4.25 -49.55 -5.69
N TYR A 156 3.98 -48.43 -5.08
CA TYR A 156 4.98 -47.45 -4.66
C TYR A 156 5.18 -47.42 -3.13
N LEU A 157 4.89 -48.53 -2.46
CA LEU A 157 5.11 -48.65 -1.02
C LEU A 157 6.57 -48.35 -0.64
N TRP A 158 6.74 -47.49 0.35
CA TRP A 158 8.04 -47.13 0.89
C TRP A 158 8.08 -47.36 2.43
N GLN A 159 9.25 -47.79 2.93
CA GLN A 159 9.42 -48.19 4.33
C GLN A 159 10.22 -47.15 5.14
N GLU A 160 11.36 -46.68 4.65
CA GLU A 160 12.33 -45.87 5.42
C GLU A 160 12.29 -44.38 5.12
N GLY A 161 11.19 -43.87 4.62
CA GLY A 161 11.06 -42.48 4.25
C GLY A 161 11.44 -42.19 2.79
N LYS A 162 10.73 -41.28 2.18
CA LYS A 162 10.83 -40.94 0.77
C LYS A 162 11.02 -39.46 0.60
N PHE A 163 12.06 -39.05 -0.14
CA PHE A 163 12.22 -37.65 -0.55
C PHE A 163 11.50 -37.42 -1.89
N LEU A 164 10.71 -36.37 -1.94
CA LEU A 164 9.93 -35.97 -3.11
C LEU A 164 10.01 -34.45 -3.32
N VAL A 165 10.05 -34.03 -4.57
CA VAL A 165 9.91 -32.60 -4.89
C VAL A 165 8.44 -32.28 -5.01
N ALA A 166 8.04 -31.16 -4.46
CA ALA A 166 6.68 -30.61 -4.56
C ALA A 166 6.70 -29.28 -5.32
N GLY A 167 5.83 -29.15 -6.32
CA GLY A 167 5.42 -27.85 -6.81
C GLY A 167 4.32 -27.31 -5.89
N ARG A 168 4.38 -26.04 -5.48
CA ARG A 168 3.34 -25.49 -4.62
C ARG A 168 2.86 -24.12 -5.06
N PHE A 169 1.60 -23.85 -4.81
CA PHE A 169 1.00 -22.54 -4.99
C PHE A 169 -0.17 -22.35 -4.03
N GLY A 170 -0.52 -21.12 -3.77
CA GLY A 170 -1.61 -20.83 -2.87
C GLY A 170 -1.98 -19.37 -2.84
N LEU A 171 -3.02 -19.12 -2.07
CA LEU A 171 -3.52 -17.79 -1.77
C LEU A 171 -3.68 -17.64 -0.27
N GLY A 172 -3.53 -16.41 0.20
CA GLY A 172 -3.72 -16.11 1.60
C GLY A 172 -4.17 -14.68 1.81
N CYS A 173 -4.55 -14.41 3.04
CA CYS A 173 -4.82 -13.06 3.48
C CYS A 173 -4.28 -12.82 4.89
N ASP A 174 -3.83 -11.58 5.09
CA ASP A 174 -3.49 -11.05 6.40
C ASP A 174 -4.58 -10.09 6.86
N LEU A 175 -5.16 -10.36 8.03
CA LEU A 175 -6.07 -9.45 8.75
C LEU A 175 -5.27 -8.69 9.79
N ARG A 176 -4.96 -7.42 9.50
CA ARG A 176 -4.12 -6.59 10.34
C ARG A 176 -4.77 -6.32 11.71
N LEU A 177 -4.07 -6.67 12.78
CA LEU A 177 -4.42 -6.32 14.17
C LEU A 177 -3.71 -5.04 14.61
N ASN A 178 -2.43 -4.90 14.27
CA ASN A 178 -1.62 -3.71 14.51
C ASN A 178 -0.46 -3.61 13.50
N ASP A 179 0.50 -2.71 13.70
CA ASP A 179 1.62 -2.50 12.76
C ASP A 179 2.53 -3.72 12.59
N ARG A 180 2.55 -4.62 13.59
CA ARG A 180 3.45 -5.77 13.62
C ARG A 180 2.75 -7.12 13.55
N LEU A 181 1.46 -7.19 13.91
CA LEU A 181 0.73 -8.43 14.05
C LEU A 181 -0.50 -8.47 13.14
N ALA A 182 -0.68 -9.59 12.46
CA ALA A 182 -1.87 -9.91 11.68
C ALA A 182 -2.30 -11.38 11.93
N ILE A 183 -3.60 -11.65 11.84
CA ILE A 183 -4.11 -13.00 11.65
C ILE A 183 -3.85 -13.36 10.18
N ASN A 184 -3.25 -14.51 9.96
CA ASN A 184 -2.99 -15.04 8.63
C ASN A 184 -3.90 -16.24 8.36
N ILE A 185 -4.55 -16.25 7.19
CA ILE A 185 -5.37 -17.36 6.69
C ILE A 185 -4.80 -17.72 5.32
N GLU A 186 -4.54 -19.01 5.08
CA GLU A 186 -3.90 -19.48 3.87
C GLU A 186 -4.55 -20.77 3.36
N ALA A 187 -4.74 -20.87 2.05
CA ALA A 187 -5.07 -22.11 1.35
C ALA A 187 -3.99 -22.37 0.31
N ASN A 188 -3.45 -23.59 0.28
CA ASN A 188 -2.41 -23.96 -0.68
C ASN A 188 -2.60 -25.38 -1.21
N ALA A 189 -2.05 -25.61 -2.39
CA ALA A 189 -1.98 -26.90 -3.07
C ALA A 189 -0.51 -27.28 -3.28
N ASN A 190 -0.20 -28.53 -3.02
CA ASN A 190 1.10 -29.12 -3.28
C ASN A 190 0.90 -30.27 -4.28
N ALA A 191 1.59 -30.19 -5.42
CA ALA A 191 1.66 -31.25 -6.42
C ALA A 191 2.95 -32.05 -6.13
N LEU A 192 2.80 -33.31 -5.75
CA LEU A 192 3.89 -34.23 -5.42
C LEU A 192 3.96 -35.35 -6.47
N SER A 193 5.03 -36.11 -6.44
CA SER A 193 5.14 -37.33 -7.25
C SER A 193 4.09 -38.36 -6.80
N ASP A 194 3.59 -39.16 -7.73
CA ASP A 194 2.70 -40.33 -7.57
C ASP A 194 3.17 -41.37 -6.51
N LYS A 195 4.29 -41.11 -5.87
CA LYS A 195 4.87 -41.97 -4.83
C LYS A 195 4.60 -41.47 -3.41
N PHE A 196 3.91 -40.36 -3.26
CA PHE A 196 3.68 -39.74 -1.95
C PHE A 196 2.75 -40.58 -1.08
N ASN A 197 1.66 -41.05 -1.63
CA ASN A 197 0.65 -41.85 -0.93
C ASN A 197 0.86 -43.37 -1.05
N SER A 198 2.01 -43.84 -1.51
CA SER A 198 2.34 -45.29 -1.73
C SER A 198 1.55 -46.01 -2.77
N LYS A 199 0.52 -45.42 -3.36
CA LYS A 199 -0.30 -45.96 -4.45
C LYS A 199 0.24 -45.57 -5.81
N LYS A 200 -0.14 -46.25 -6.87
CA LYS A 200 0.13 -45.86 -8.23
C LYS A 200 -1.16 -45.42 -8.90
N ALA A 201 -1.27 -44.16 -9.23
CA ALA A 201 -2.40 -43.61 -9.98
C ALA A 201 -2.02 -43.15 -11.40
N GLY A 202 -0.70 -43.05 -11.69
CA GLY A 202 -0.18 -42.60 -12.98
C GLY A 202 -0.25 -41.08 -13.17
N ASN A 203 -0.53 -40.33 -12.11
CA ASN A 203 -0.55 -38.87 -12.09
C ASN A 203 0.10 -38.30 -10.78
N SER A 204 0.19 -37.00 -10.68
CA SER A 204 0.71 -36.36 -9.45
C SER A 204 -0.24 -36.53 -8.29
N ASP A 205 0.31 -36.83 -7.11
CA ASP A 205 -0.41 -36.75 -5.85
C ASP A 205 -0.63 -35.29 -5.46
N TRP A 206 -1.85 -34.95 -5.08
CA TRP A 206 -2.21 -33.61 -4.66
C TRP A 206 -2.52 -33.56 -3.17
N GLN A 207 -1.96 -32.56 -2.50
CA GLN A 207 -2.30 -32.25 -1.13
C GLN A 207 -2.71 -30.80 -1.01
N PHE A 208 -3.92 -30.57 -0.47
CA PHE A 208 -4.48 -29.25 -0.19
C PHE A 208 -4.38 -28.97 1.31
N ASN A 209 -3.97 -27.77 1.66
CA ASN A 209 -3.90 -27.32 3.04
C ASN A 209 -4.76 -26.07 3.25
N ALA A 210 -5.49 -26.02 4.36
CA ALA A 210 -6.18 -24.85 4.86
C ALA A 210 -5.60 -24.51 6.25
N LEU A 211 -4.97 -23.37 6.36
CA LEU A 211 -4.17 -22.99 7.53
C LEU A 211 -4.64 -21.64 8.08
N VAL A 212 -4.59 -21.51 9.41
CA VAL A 212 -4.81 -20.25 10.11
C VAL A 212 -3.68 -20.04 11.12
N GLY A 213 -3.28 -18.81 11.33
CA GLY A 213 -2.21 -18.52 12.26
C GLY A 213 -1.92 -17.03 12.40
N LEU A 214 -0.69 -16.73 12.74
CA LEU A 214 -0.22 -15.37 12.98
C LEU A 214 0.91 -15.00 11.99
N ASN A 215 0.87 -13.78 11.52
CA ASN A 215 1.96 -13.14 10.78
C ASN A 215 2.54 -12.01 11.66
N ILE A 216 3.82 -12.12 12.01
CA ILE A 216 4.54 -11.20 12.90
C ILE A 216 5.63 -10.50 12.07
N LYS A 217 5.53 -9.18 11.93
CA LYS A 217 6.49 -8.35 11.21
C LYS A 217 7.58 -7.82 12.15
N PHE A 218 8.82 -7.87 11.70
CA PHE A 218 9.94 -7.24 12.40
C PHE A 218 10.05 -5.77 11.98
N GLY A 219 9.47 -4.88 12.81
CA GLY A 219 9.36 -3.46 12.52
C GLY A 219 8.02 -3.08 11.88
N LYS A 220 7.85 -1.78 11.59
CA LYS A 220 6.59 -1.26 11.04
C LYS A 220 6.39 -1.55 9.54
N GLY A 221 7.45 -1.80 8.79
CA GLY A 221 7.40 -2.00 7.35
C GLY A 221 7.13 -0.74 6.52
N TYR A 222 7.10 0.44 7.18
CA TYR A 222 6.93 1.73 6.53
C TYR A 222 7.48 2.86 7.39
N THR A 223 7.75 3.99 6.76
CA THR A 223 8.00 5.27 7.42
C THR A 223 6.89 6.24 7.03
N GLU A 224 6.51 7.09 7.97
CA GLU A 224 5.47 8.10 7.80
C GLU A 224 6.09 9.45 8.18
N THR A 225 6.16 10.38 7.23
CA THR A 225 6.54 11.76 7.52
C THR A 225 5.31 12.49 8.03
N LYS A 226 5.47 13.26 9.10
CA LYS A 226 4.37 14.09 9.61
C LYS A 226 4.08 15.22 8.62
N PRO A 227 2.82 15.62 8.46
CA PRO A 227 2.51 16.81 7.70
C PRO A 227 3.21 18.03 8.34
N VAL A 228 3.80 18.86 7.51
CA VAL A 228 4.38 20.14 7.94
C VAL A 228 3.27 21.19 7.81
N TYR A 229 3.01 21.89 8.90
CA TYR A 229 2.03 22.98 8.93
C TYR A 229 2.75 24.31 8.75
N TYR A 230 2.06 25.32 8.20
CA TYR A 230 2.54 26.69 8.31
C TYR A 230 2.54 27.08 9.80
N GLU A 231 3.68 27.50 10.33
CA GLU A 231 3.69 28.18 11.61
C GLU A 231 3.02 29.53 11.41
N PRO A 232 2.00 29.88 12.23
CA PRO A 232 1.50 31.25 12.21
C PRO A 232 2.67 32.17 12.58
N GLU A 233 2.90 33.19 11.77
CA GLU A 233 3.87 34.22 12.14
C GLU A 233 3.55 34.69 13.56
N PRO A 234 4.56 34.85 14.45
CA PRO A 234 4.32 35.29 15.80
C PRO A 234 3.59 36.62 15.69
N VAL A 235 2.35 36.65 16.18
CA VAL A 235 1.62 37.91 16.36
C VAL A 235 2.49 38.78 17.27
N VAL A 236 3.21 39.72 16.67
CA VAL A 236 3.91 40.73 17.40
C VAL A 236 2.82 41.50 18.18
N ALA A 237 2.72 41.23 19.49
CA ALA A 237 1.81 41.95 20.35
C ALA A 237 2.09 43.44 20.14
N GLU A 238 1.09 44.17 19.63
CA GLU A 238 1.17 45.63 19.52
C GLU A 238 1.56 46.18 20.91
N GLN A 239 2.78 46.67 21.03
CA GLN A 239 3.18 47.40 22.23
C GLN A 239 2.27 48.60 22.35
N PRO A 240 1.76 48.93 23.55
CA PRO A 240 0.94 50.13 23.76
C PRO A 240 1.69 51.35 23.25
N LYS A 241 1.05 52.11 22.34
CA LYS A 241 1.58 53.32 21.76
C LYS A 241 2.10 54.28 22.85
N PRO A 242 3.38 54.67 22.82
CA PRO A 242 3.84 55.82 23.60
C PRO A 242 3.16 57.09 23.10
N ALA A 243 2.86 58.01 24.03
CA ALA A 243 2.25 59.29 23.72
C ALA A 243 3.10 60.12 22.72
N PRO A 244 2.46 61.02 21.94
CA PRO A 244 3.08 61.62 20.74
C PRO A 244 4.25 62.51 21.12
N VAL A 245 5.45 62.14 20.73
CA VAL A 245 6.60 63.01 20.63
C VAL A 245 6.62 63.61 19.24
N VAL A 246 6.59 64.91 19.16
CA VAL A 246 6.69 65.69 17.93
C VAL A 246 8.12 65.54 17.39
N GLU A 247 8.31 64.76 16.36
CA GLU A 247 9.59 64.61 15.64
C GLU A 247 9.51 65.18 14.23
N GLN A 248 10.56 65.84 13.84
CA GLN A 248 10.74 66.54 12.57
C GLN A 248 10.76 65.55 11.36
N PRO A 249 10.37 65.95 10.14
CA PRO A 249 10.21 65.08 9.02
C PRO A 249 11.52 64.58 8.46
N GLN A 250 11.79 63.24 8.59
CA GLN A 250 12.77 62.54 7.78
C GLN A 250 12.15 62.06 6.45
N PRO A 251 12.93 61.98 5.35
CA PRO A 251 12.38 61.70 4.03
C PRO A 251 11.85 60.26 3.95
N LYS A 252 10.58 60.13 3.61
CA LYS A 252 9.81 58.89 3.37
C LYS A 252 10.46 58.10 2.21
N LYS A 253 11.04 56.91 2.53
CA LYS A 253 11.24 55.90 1.50
C LYS A 253 9.85 55.35 1.12
N GLU A 254 9.40 55.63 -0.08
CA GLU A 254 8.18 55.01 -0.64
C GLU A 254 8.32 53.50 -0.67
N VAL A 255 7.53 52.79 0.16
CA VAL A 255 7.29 51.36 -0.03
C VAL A 255 6.33 51.25 -1.19
N VAL A 256 6.85 50.93 -2.37
CA VAL A 256 6.06 50.61 -3.55
C VAL A 256 5.34 49.29 -3.23
N THR A 257 4.07 49.36 -2.88
CA THR A 257 3.19 48.21 -2.78
C THR A 257 2.96 47.64 -4.18
N VAL A 258 3.73 46.63 -4.53
CA VAL A 258 3.58 45.90 -5.79
C VAL A 258 2.26 45.11 -5.74
N GLN A 259 1.35 45.39 -6.66
CA GLN A 259 0.09 44.64 -6.78
C GLN A 259 0.39 43.23 -7.29
N PRO A 260 -0.09 42.15 -6.60
CA PRO A 260 0.15 40.79 -7.05
C PRO A 260 -0.40 40.54 -8.46
N MET A 261 0.37 39.83 -9.30
CA MET A 261 -0.04 39.46 -10.63
C MET A 261 -0.39 37.98 -10.69
N LYS A 262 -1.60 37.63 -11.16
CA LYS A 262 -2.03 36.25 -11.40
C LYS A 262 -2.18 35.99 -12.90
N GLN A 263 -1.61 34.86 -13.38
CA GLN A 263 -1.78 34.37 -14.75
C GLN A 263 -2.13 32.88 -14.77
N ASP A 264 -3.09 32.51 -15.60
CA ASP A 264 -3.56 31.12 -15.78
C ASP A 264 -3.15 30.61 -17.16
N ILE A 265 -2.23 29.65 -17.21
CA ILE A 265 -1.72 29.02 -18.42
C ILE A 265 -2.45 27.72 -18.65
N PHE A 266 -3.31 27.66 -19.67
CA PHE A 266 -4.15 26.49 -19.98
C PHE A 266 -3.46 25.52 -20.94
N PHE A 267 -3.83 24.24 -20.81
CA PHE A 267 -3.25 23.15 -21.61
C PHE A 267 -4.34 22.31 -22.30
N VAL A 268 -4.01 21.76 -23.46
CA VAL A 268 -4.85 20.78 -24.12
C VAL A 268 -4.81 19.43 -23.42
N LEU A 269 -5.79 18.57 -23.73
CA LEU A 269 -5.89 17.24 -23.15
C LEU A 269 -4.58 16.44 -23.36
N ASN A 270 -4.14 15.74 -22.33
CA ASN A 270 -2.95 14.89 -22.31
C ASN A 270 -1.66 15.58 -22.78
N SER A 271 -1.54 16.87 -22.58
CA SER A 271 -0.37 17.67 -22.99
C SER A 271 0.10 18.60 -21.86
N ALA A 272 1.40 18.78 -21.79
CA ALA A 272 2.08 19.81 -21.01
C ALA A 272 2.76 20.86 -21.87
N ARG A 273 2.58 20.80 -23.22
CA ARG A 273 3.14 21.78 -24.13
C ARG A 273 2.36 23.10 -24.00
N ILE A 274 3.06 24.20 -23.80
CA ILE A 274 2.49 25.55 -23.81
C ILE A 274 2.06 25.86 -25.25
N GLN A 275 0.78 26.18 -25.41
CA GLN A 275 0.20 26.55 -26.70
C GLN A 275 0.63 27.97 -27.09
N ASP A 276 0.63 28.28 -28.39
CA ASP A 276 1.09 29.58 -28.89
C ASP A 276 0.21 30.74 -28.39
N ASP A 277 -1.08 30.51 -28.20
CA ASP A 277 -2.05 31.46 -27.61
C ASP A 277 -1.83 31.72 -26.12
N GLN A 278 -1.05 30.87 -25.40
CA GLN A 278 -0.70 31.07 -24.00
C GLN A 278 0.67 31.74 -23.79
N LYS A 279 1.46 31.91 -24.85
CA LYS A 279 2.81 32.50 -24.74
C LYS A 279 2.80 33.97 -24.34
N SER A 280 1.82 34.74 -24.79
CA SER A 280 1.66 36.15 -24.38
C SER A 280 1.52 36.33 -22.87
N LYS A 281 0.81 35.40 -22.22
CA LYS A 281 0.63 35.44 -20.74
C LYS A 281 1.95 35.18 -20.01
N ILE A 282 2.83 34.34 -20.59
CA ILE A 282 4.17 34.11 -20.04
C ILE A 282 5.04 35.32 -20.22
N ASP A 283 4.92 36.01 -21.39
CA ASP A 283 5.64 37.23 -21.66
C ASP A 283 5.23 38.34 -20.69
N GLU A 284 3.92 38.54 -20.46
CA GLU A 284 3.41 39.49 -19.48
C GLU A 284 3.90 39.19 -18.05
N LEU A 285 3.92 37.92 -17.66
CA LEU A 285 4.40 37.50 -16.36
C LEU A 285 5.92 37.72 -16.20
N ALA A 286 6.68 37.44 -17.26
CA ALA A 286 8.11 37.68 -17.27
C ALA A 286 8.41 39.19 -17.20
N GLU A 287 7.68 40.01 -17.94
CA GLU A 287 7.83 41.48 -17.91
C GLU A 287 7.49 42.03 -16.50
N TYR A 288 6.41 41.54 -15.86
CA TYR A 288 6.09 41.91 -14.50
C TYR A 288 7.24 41.58 -13.52
N LEU A 289 7.80 40.35 -13.63
CA LEU A 289 8.89 39.91 -12.74
C LEU A 289 10.19 40.69 -13.05
N GLN A 290 10.44 41.12 -14.27
CA GLN A 290 11.59 41.97 -14.61
C GLN A 290 11.42 43.39 -14.04
N LYS A 291 10.22 43.94 -14.09
CA LYS A 291 9.91 45.27 -13.51
C LYS A 291 9.93 45.25 -11.95
N ASN A 292 9.73 44.09 -11.36
CA ASN A 292 9.69 43.91 -9.90
C ASN A 292 10.77 42.90 -9.44
N PRO A 293 12.05 43.29 -9.30
CA PRO A 293 13.17 42.40 -9.02
C PRO A 293 13.04 41.59 -7.69
N SER A 294 12.30 42.12 -6.73
CA SER A 294 12.04 41.43 -5.43
C SER A 294 10.92 40.42 -5.48
N ALA A 295 10.01 40.48 -6.48
CA ALA A 295 8.88 39.59 -6.61
C ALA A 295 9.32 38.17 -6.96
N LYS A 296 8.65 37.18 -6.36
CA LYS A 296 8.78 35.75 -6.67
C LYS A 296 7.50 35.27 -7.36
N VAL A 297 7.60 34.22 -8.17
CA VAL A 297 6.44 33.59 -8.80
C VAL A 297 6.27 32.17 -8.32
N GLN A 298 5.08 31.85 -7.82
CA GLN A 298 4.67 30.48 -7.56
C GLN A 298 3.89 29.93 -8.76
N VAL A 299 4.36 28.84 -9.35
CA VAL A 299 3.76 28.15 -10.48
C VAL A 299 3.20 26.82 -10.00
N THR A 300 1.86 26.71 -9.90
CA THR A 300 1.20 25.50 -9.45
C THR A 300 0.47 24.81 -10.60
N GLY A 301 0.86 23.58 -10.94
CA GLY A 301 0.23 22.77 -11.99
C GLY A 301 -0.96 21.95 -11.50
N TYR A 302 -1.98 21.85 -12.36
CA TYR A 302 -3.21 21.08 -12.11
C TYR A 302 -3.56 20.18 -13.29
N ALA A 303 -4.37 19.14 -13.01
CA ALA A 303 -4.92 18.25 -14.00
C ALA A 303 -6.41 17.99 -13.74
N ASP A 304 -7.13 17.76 -14.79
CA ASP A 304 -8.56 17.48 -14.82
C ASP A 304 -8.86 16.08 -14.27
N VAL A 305 -9.73 15.97 -13.26
CA VAL A 305 -10.09 14.71 -12.59
C VAL A 305 -10.88 13.75 -13.47
N ASN A 306 -11.58 14.26 -14.51
CA ASN A 306 -12.43 13.44 -15.36
C ASN A 306 -11.65 12.69 -16.46
N THR A 307 -10.34 12.93 -16.58
CA THR A 307 -9.48 12.32 -17.60
C THR A 307 -8.22 11.74 -16.99
N GLY A 308 -7.79 10.56 -17.47
CA GLY A 308 -6.62 9.88 -16.96
C GLY A 308 -6.86 9.15 -15.63
N ASN A 309 -5.81 8.98 -14.86
CA ASN A 309 -5.84 8.48 -13.47
C ASN A 309 -4.90 9.33 -12.61
N SER A 310 -5.01 9.24 -11.29
CA SER A 310 -4.26 10.10 -10.35
C SER A 310 -2.73 10.05 -10.56
N ARG A 311 -2.18 8.90 -10.97
CA ARG A 311 -0.74 8.78 -11.27
C ARG A 311 -0.35 9.58 -12.53
N ILE A 312 -1.14 9.45 -13.61
CA ILE A 312 -0.93 10.18 -14.87
C ILE A 312 -1.13 11.67 -14.62
N ASN A 313 -2.21 12.04 -13.92
CA ASN A 313 -2.58 13.42 -13.64
C ASN A 313 -1.54 14.13 -12.78
N LYS A 314 -0.96 13.43 -11.81
CA LYS A 314 0.15 13.95 -11.00
C LYS A 314 1.37 14.27 -11.87
N THR A 315 1.82 13.32 -12.70
CA THR A 315 2.96 13.53 -13.60
C THR A 315 2.69 14.63 -14.63
N LEU A 316 1.45 14.71 -15.13
CA LEU A 316 1.06 15.71 -16.12
C LEU A 316 1.02 17.12 -15.52
N SER A 317 0.49 17.27 -14.31
CA SER A 317 0.49 18.56 -13.60
C SER A 317 1.90 19.04 -13.26
N GLU A 318 2.79 18.14 -12.83
CA GLU A 318 4.20 18.43 -12.61
C GLU A 318 4.88 18.95 -13.89
N LYS A 319 4.74 18.22 -15.01
CA LYS A 319 5.30 18.62 -16.30
C LYS A 319 4.77 19.98 -16.76
N ARG A 320 3.49 20.28 -16.52
CA ARG A 320 2.89 21.59 -16.84
C ARG A 320 3.54 22.72 -16.08
N ALA A 321 3.70 22.55 -14.75
CA ALA A 321 4.35 23.56 -13.91
C ALA A 321 5.83 23.75 -14.28
N VAL A 322 6.57 22.66 -14.51
CA VAL A 322 7.97 22.71 -14.91
C VAL A 322 8.15 23.41 -16.25
N ASN A 323 7.32 23.12 -17.26
CA ASN A 323 7.42 23.75 -18.57
C ASN A 323 7.16 25.26 -18.52
N VAL A 324 6.24 25.72 -17.66
CA VAL A 324 6.03 27.17 -17.43
C VAL A 324 7.22 27.78 -16.72
N ALA A 325 7.78 27.13 -15.70
CA ALA A 325 8.97 27.58 -15.01
C ALA A 325 10.18 27.70 -15.95
N ASP A 326 10.38 26.72 -16.83
CA ASP A 326 11.46 26.72 -17.81
C ASP A 326 11.27 27.82 -18.89
N ALA A 327 10.02 28.07 -19.28
CA ALA A 327 9.71 29.20 -20.16
C ALA A 327 10.04 30.56 -19.50
N LEU A 328 9.76 30.74 -18.20
CA LEU A 328 10.16 31.94 -17.47
C LEU A 328 11.69 32.08 -17.33
N LYS A 329 12.40 30.97 -17.07
CA LYS A 329 13.87 30.96 -17.05
C LYS A 329 14.46 31.37 -18.41
N THR A 330 13.88 30.89 -19.53
CA THR A 330 14.29 31.28 -20.89
C THR A 330 14.07 32.76 -21.12
N LYS A 331 13.13 33.41 -20.42
CA LYS A 331 12.90 34.86 -20.44
C LYS A 331 13.78 35.63 -19.45
N GLY A 332 14.78 34.96 -18.83
CA GLY A 332 15.77 35.60 -17.95
C GLY A 332 15.34 35.74 -16.49
N ILE A 333 14.27 35.05 -16.06
CA ILE A 333 13.88 35.02 -14.63
C ILE A 333 14.76 34.03 -13.89
N SER A 334 15.41 34.46 -12.81
CA SER A 334 16.32 33.66 -12.00
C SER A 334 15.57 32.53 -11.28
N THR A 335 16.21 31.35 -11.16
CA THR A 335 15.61 30.13 -10.61
C THR A 335 15.19 30.27 -9.14
N ASP A 336 15.90 31.05 -8.33
CA ASP A 336 15.58 31.35 -6.93
C ASP A 336 14.31 32.18 -6.75
N ARG A 337 13.81 32.77 -7.82
CA ARG A 337 12.56 33.53 -7.87
C ARG A 337 11.37 32.71 -8.38
N ILE A 338 11.56 31.45 -8.81
CA ILE A 338 10.52 30.59 -9.37
C ILE A 338 10.28 29.40 -8.42
N ILE A 339 9.10 29.34 -7.83
CA ILE A 339 8.67 28.25 -6.95
C ILE A 339 7.72 27.36 -7.76
N VAL A 340 8.05 26.07 -7.89
CA VAL A 340 7.25 25.10 -8.66
C VAL A 340 6.51 24.18 -7.72
N ASP A 341 5.18 24.04 -7.92
CA ASP A 341 4.31 23.13 -7.20
C ASP A 341 3.35 22.43 -8.16
N PHE A 342 2.75 21.31 -7.75
CA PHE A 342 1.76 20.57 -8.55
C PHE A 342 0.80 19.78 -7.67
N LYS A 343 -0.49 19.77 -8.04
CA LYS A 343 -1.59 19.16 -7.26
C LYS A 343 -2.22 17.94 -7.95
N GLY A 344 -1.79 17.59 -9.17
CA GLY A 344 -2.46 16.52 -9.92
C GLY A 344 -3.92 16.84 -10.15
N ASP A 345 -4.78 15.86 -9.85
CA ASP A 345 -6.24 15.95 -9.89
C ASP A 345 -6.88 16.06 -8.49
N THR A 346 -6.06 16.21 -7.43
CA THR A 346 -6.55 16.28 -6.04
C THR A 346 -7.23 17.60 -5.70
N VAL A 347 -6.90 18.66 -6.45
CA VAL A 347 -7.50 20.00 -6.31
C VAL A 347 -8.00 20.44 -7.67
N GLN A 348 -9.26 20.90 -7.71
CA GLN A 348 -9.90 21.40 -8.93
C GLN A 348 -10.19 22.90 -8.75
N PRO A 349 -9.28 23.82 -9.18
CA PRO A 349 -9.45 25.26 -8.97
C PRO A 349 -10.63 25.85 -9.73
N TYR A 350 -11.11 25.18 -10.80
CA TYR A 350 -12.22 25.62 -11.63
C TYR A 350 -13.36 24.60 -11.64
N LYS A 351 -14.59 25.09 -11.83
CA LYS A 351 -15.79 24.24 -11.90
C LYS A 351 -15.82 23.39 -13.17
N THR A 352 -15.28 23.90 -14.27
CA THR A 352 -15.26 23.23 -15.56
C THR A 352 -14.03 22.30 -15.64
N PRO A 353 -14.21 20.98 -15.86
CA PRO A 353 -13.10 20.05 -15.90
C PRO A 353 -11.98 20.44 -16.88
N LYS A 354 -12.35 20.97 -18.06
CA LYS A 354 -11.40 21.44 -19.08
C LYS A 354 -10.47 22.55 -18.56
N GLU A 355 -10.97 23.43 -17.70
CA GLU A 355 -10.23 24.56 -17.12
C GLU A 355 -9.23 24.12 -16.04
N ASN A 356 -9.40 22.91 -15.48
CA ASN A 356 -8.44 22.36 -14.54
C ASN A 356 -7.16 21.80 -15.18
N ARG A 357 -7.05 21.86 -16.50
CA ARG A 357 -5.81 21.61 -17.24
C ARG A 357 -5.00 22.90 -17.31
N VAL A 358 -4.44 23.33 -16.17
CA VAL A 358 -3.90 24.68 -16.00
C VAL A 358 -2.63 24.66 -15.14
N SER A 359 -1.75 25.63 -15.35
CA SER A 359 -0.76 26.09 -14.38
C SER A 359 -1.13 27.50 -13.93
N ILE A 360 -1.42 27.67 -12.65
CA ILE A 360 -1.72 28.96 -12.04
C ILE A 360 -0.43 29.58 -11.55
N CYS A 361 -0.12 30.79 -12.02
CA CYS A 361 1.07 31.55 -11.68
C CYS A 361 0.65 32.76 -10.83
N ILE A 362 1.23 32.89 -9.64
CA ILE A 362 1.01 34.05 -8.76
C ILE A 362 2.37 34.67 -8.49
N ALA A 363 2.54 35.93 -8.90
CA ALA A 363 3.76 36.70 -8.68
C ALA A 363 3.49 37.82 -7.67
N GLU A 364 4.28 37.86 -6.61
CA GLU A 364 4.16 38.79 -5.49
C GLU A 364 5.53 39.11 -4.86
#